data_8ac873d7710fe1eb923e8177a96e949f
#
_entry.id   8ac873d7710fe1eb923e8177a96e949f
#
_cell.length_a   1.000
_cell.length_b   1.000
_cell.length_c   1.000
_cell.angle_alpha   90.00
_cell.angle_beta   90.00
_cell.angle_gamma   90.00
#
_symmetry.space_group_name_H-M   'P 1'
#
loop_
_entity.id
_entity.type
_entity.pdbx_description
1 polymer ?
#
loop_
_entity_poly.entity_id
_entity_poly.type
_entity_poly.pdbx_seq_one_letter_code
_entity_poly.pdbx_strand_id
1 'polypeptide(L)'
;MTPPHRIAVYLSLATEHGRGILRGIAKFFHQRADVTVLKFTDPLSYDRAALRRLRLAGIIARVATRRHERELAELSCPVVNVSGQIATPSLSLINTDDLRVGQLALGHLHGRGYRHFAYCGNNTHLGSILRYRGFRAEARSRVVVTAIPRHILPQGDQNSPYPDATRGR
;
A
#
# COMPACT_ATOMS: atom_id res chain seq x y z
N MET A 1 12.53 22.49 -27.76
CA MET A 1 11.82 22.20 -26.51
C MET A 1 12.16 20.77 -26.09
N THR A 2 12.66 20.56 -24.91
CA THR A 2 12.93 19.22 -24.36
C THR A 2 11.57 18.50 -24.15
N PRO A 3 11.41 17.23 -24.55
CA PRO A 3 10.16 16.52 -24.33
C PRO A 3 9.90 16.38 -22.82
N PRO A 4 8.63 16.43 -22.38
CA PRO A 4 8.31 16.33 -20.97
C PRO A 4 8.71 14.98 -20.37
N HIS A 5 9.14 14.98 -19.12
CA HIS A 5 9.41 13.78 -18.35
C HIS A 5 8.12 12.99 -18.11
N ARG A 6 8.10 11.72 -18.47
CA ARG A 6 6.92 10.86 -18.30
C ARG A 6 7.04 10.04 -17.03
N ILE A 7 6.10 10.19 -16.12
CA ILE A 7 6.00 9.40 -14.87
C ILE A 7 4.79 8.48 -14.99
N ALA A 8 5.01 7.18 -14.94
CA ALA A 8 3.93 6.21 -14.89
C ALA A 8 3.44 6.02 -13.45
N VAL A 9 2.12 5.97 -13.26
CA VAL A 9 1.50 5.77 -11.96
C VAL A 9 0.55 4.58 -12.01
N TYR A 10 0.89 3.51 -11.29
CA TYR A 10 0.13 2.26 -11.18
C TYR A 10 -0.52 2.15 -9.81
N LEU A 11 -1.79 2.51 -9.70
CA LEU A 11 -2.57 2.51 -8.46
C LEU A 11 -3.98 1.97 -8.68
N SER A 12 -4.44 1.13 -7.77
CA SER A 12 -5.86 0.79 -7.71
C SER A 12 -6.67 1.99 -7.19
N LEU A 13 -7.62 2.47 -7.97
CA LEU A 13 -8.53 3.56 -7.60
C LEU A 13 -9.81 3.06 -6.90
N ALA A 14 -9.95 1.75 -6.75
CA ALA A 14 -11.06 1.16 -6.00
C ALA A 14 -11.02 1.52 -4.51
N THR A 15 -9.85 1.87 -3.98
CA THR A 15 -9.66 2.23 -2.57
C THR A 15 -9.44 3.73 -2.38
N GLU A 16 -9.90 4.28 -1.24
CA GLU A 16 -9.63 5.68 -0.88
C GLU A 16 -8.13 5.95 -0.72
N HIS A 17 -7.38 4.97 -0.22
CA HIS A 17 -5.91 5.06 -0.13
C HIS A 17 -5.26 5.32 -1.49
N GLY A 18 -5.61 4.52 -2.51
CA GLY A 18 -5.08 4.72 -3.87
C GLY A 18 -5.49 6.06 -4.47
N ARG A 19 -6.75 6.47 -4.29
CA ARG A 19 -7.22 7.79 -4.71
C ARG A 19 -6.50 8.93 -4.01
N GLY A 20 -6.23 8.78 -2.70
CA GLY A 20 -5.47 9.74 -1.89
C GLY A 20 -4.04 9.92 -2.40
N ILE A 21 -3.34 8.82 -2.68
CA ILE A 21 -1.99 8.86 -3.28
C ILE A 21 -2.02 9.57 -4.63
N LEU A 22 -2.97 9.23 -5.51
CA LEU A 22 -3.07 9.87 -6.82
C LEU A 22 -3.34 11.38 -6.71
N ARG A 23 -4.22 11.81 -5.77
CA ARG A 23 -4.44 13.25 -5.51
C ARG A 23 -3.16 13.96 -5.07
N GLY A 24 -2.36 13.31 -4.19
CA GLY A 24 -1.08 13.85 -3.76
C GLY A 24 -0.09 14.01 -4.92
N ILE A 25 0.03 13.00 -5.77
CA ILE A 25 0.86 13.03 -6.98
C ILE A 25 0.41 14.14 -7.93
N ALA A 26 -0.92 14.22 -8.21
CA ALA A 26 -1.47 15.25 -9.08
C ALA A 26 -1.20 16.66 -8.55
N LYS A 27 -1.39 16.89 -7.23
CA LYS A 27 -1.10 18.16 -6.59
C LYS A 27 0.36 18.54 -6.70
N PHE A 28 1.28 17.59 -6.53
CA PHE A 28 2.73 17.84 -6.62
C PHE A 28 3.16 18.22 -8.04
N PHE A 29 2.62 17.56 -9.06
CA PHE A 29 2.99 17.81 -10.45
C PHE A 29 2.16 18.88 -11.16
N HIS A 30 1.09 19.39 -10.54
CA HIS A 30 0.16 20.34 -11.16
C HIS A 30 0.84 21.59 -11.74
N GLN A 31 1.90 22.08 -11.09
CA GLN A 31 2.62 23.27 -11.53
C GLN A 31 3.90 22.97 -12.34
N ARG A 32 4.12 21.71 -12.72
CA ARG A 32 5.31 21.28 -13.47
C ARG A 32 4.95 20.96 -14.91
N ALA A 33 5.11 21.97 -15.78
CA ALA A 33 4.85 21.83 -17.22
C ALA A 33 5.81 20.84 -17.92
N ASP A 34 6.94 20.54 -17.28
CA ASP A 34 7.96 19.61 -17.76
C ASP A 34 7.67 18.13 -17.44
N VAL A 35 6.55 17.83 -16.75
CA VAL A 35 6.18 16.48 -16.34
C VAL A 35 4.81 16.08 -16.89
N THR A 36 4.74 14.88 -17.45
CA THR A 36 3.48 14.23 -17.84
C THR A 36 3.24 13.00 -16.97
N VAL A 37 2.13 12.95 -16.26
CA VAL A 37 1.72 11.80 -15.45
C VAL A 37 0.83 10.87 -16.27
N LEU A 38 1.29 9.65 -16.50
CA LEU A 38 0.57 8.58 -17.17
C LEU A 38 -0.06 7.67 -16.13
N LYS A 39 -1.39 7.70 -16.01
CA LYS A 39 -2.13 6.87 -15.06
C LYS A 39 -2.51 5.54 -15.67
N PHE A 40 -2.22 4.46 -14.95
CA PHE A 40 -2.64 3.09 -15.23
C PHE A 40 -3.49 2.55 -14.08
N THR A 41 -4.59 1.87 -14.41
CA THR A 41 -5.56 1.38 -13.40
C THR A 41 -5.33 -0.07 -13.00
N ASP A 42 -4.63 -0.84 -13.81
CA ASP A 42 -4.34 -2.24 -13.53
C ASP A 42 -2.88 -2.42 -13.08
N PRO A 43 -2.64 -2.65 -11.78
CA PRO A 43 -1.30 -2.91 -11.27
C PRO A 43 -0.79 -4.34 -11.55
N LEU A 44 -1.62 -5.23 -12.11
CA LEU A 44 -1.29 -6.65 -12.29
C LEU A 44 -0.72 -6.97 -13.68
N SER A 45 -0.91 -6.09 -14.66
CA SER A 45 -0.43 -6.28 -16.04
C SER A 45 0.65 -5.26 -16.39
N TYR A 46 1.88 -5.50 -15.93
CA TYR A 46 3.01 -4.74 -16.44
C TYR A 46 3.50 -5.34 -17.76
N ASP A 47 3.04 -4.82 -18.88
CA ASP A 47 3.70 -5.08 -20.16
C ASP A 47 5.03 -4.32 -20.23
N ARG A 48 6.13 -5.04 -19.97
CA ARG A 48 7.48 -4.47 -19.97
C ARG A 48 7.86 -3.89 -21.32
N ALA A 49 7.42 -4.48 -22.41
CA ALA A 49 7.72 -3.98 -23.75
C ALA A 49 7.01 -2.64 -24.00
N ALA A 50 5.75 -2.54 -23.61
CA ALA A 50 5.01 -1.28 -23.65
C ALA A 50 5.64 -0.21 -22.75
N LEU A 51 6.05 -0.56 -21.51
CA LEU A 51 6.69 0.37 -20.59
C LEU A 51 8.02 0.92 -21.14
N ARG A 52 8.85 0.07 -21.75
CA ARG A 52 10.11 0.51 -22.40
C ARG A 52 9.87 1.49 -23.54
N ARG A 53 8.81 1.28 -24.34
CA ARG A 53 8.45 2.20 -25.45
C ARG A 53 8.02 3.58 -24.95
N LEU A 54 7.48 3.69 -23.76
CA LEU A 54 7.01 4.95 -23.19
C LEU A 54 8.17 5.87 -22.77
N ARG A 55 9.42 5.40 -22.71
CA ARG A 55 10.60 6.17 -22.27
C ARG A 55 10.32 6.91 -20.97
N LEU A 56 9.96 6.16 -19.92
CA LEU A 56 9.58 6.70 -18.63
C LEU A 56 10.79 7.29 -17.90
N ALA A 57 10.61 8.44 -17.30
CA ALA A 57 11.57 9.04 -16.36
C ALA A 57 11.46 8.42 -14.95
N GLY A 58 10.33 7.77 -14.64
CA GLY A 58 10.14 7.05 -13.38
C GLY A 58 8.77 6.40 -13.28
N ILE A 59 8.63 5.53 -12.29
CA ILE A 59 7.39 4.79 -12.01
C ILE A 59 7.04 4.92 -10.53
N ILE A 60 5.78 5.23 -10.24
CA ILE A 60 5.19 5.13 -8.89
C ILE A 60 4.15 4.01 -8.95
N ALA A 61 4.37 2.94 -8.20
CA ALA A 61 3.52 1.76 -8.31
C ALA A 61 3.21 1.12 -6.95
N ARG A 62 2.00 0.55 -6.85
CA ARG A 62 1.66 -0.34 -5.76
C ARG A 62 2.18 -1.75 -6.07
N VAL A 63 3.36 -2.08 -5.54
CA VAL A 63 4.02 -3.37 -5.76
C VAL A 63 3.80 -4.28 -4.55
N ALA A 64 2.94 -5.29 -4.70
CA ALA A 64 2.53 -6.16 -3.60
C ALA A 64 3.19 -7.55 -3.62
N THR A 65 3.88 -7.91 -4.70
CA THR A 65 4.49 -9.24 -4.88
C THR A 65 5.95 -9.14 -5.30
N ARG A 66 6.75 -10.13 -4.89
CA ARG A 66 8.15 -10.25 -5.30
C ARG A 66 8.34 -10.41 -6.80
N ARG A 67 7.36 -11.01 -7.47
CA ARG A 67 7.38 -11.15 -8.92
C ARG A 67 7.33 -9.78 -9.59
N HIS A 68 6.34 -8.96 -9.26
CA HIS A 68 6.22 -7.61 -9.81
C HIS A 68 7.41 -6.72 -9.42
N GLU A 69 7.93 -6.87 -8.21
CA GLU A 69 9.13 -6.14 -7.77
C GLU A 69 10.31 -6.42 -8.70
N ARG A 70 10.58 -7.70 -8.99
CA ARG A 70 11.66 -8.09 -9.92
C ARG A 70 11.42 -7.57 -11.34
N GLU A 71 10.19 -7.72 -11.84
CA GLU A 71 9.83 -7.26 -13.18
C GLU A 71 10.03 -5.75 -13.36
N LEU A 72 9.73 -4.97 -12.33
CA LEU A 72 9.92 -3.51 -12.35
C LEU A 72 11.37 -3.11 -12.11
N ALA A 73 12.12 -3.85 -11.29
CA ALA A 73 13.55 -3.58 -11.05
C ALA A 73 14.42 -3.76 -12.31
N GLU A 74 13.97 -4.55 -13.29
CA GLU A 74 14.65 -4.72 -14.57
C GLU A 74 14.43 -3.56 -15.57
N LEU A 75 13.60 -2.57 -15.21
CA LEU A 75 13.41 -1.39 -16.03
C LEU A 75 14.54 -0.39 -15.82
N SER A 76 14.90 0.34 -16.88
CA SER A 76 15.98 1.33 -16.86
C SER A 76 15.59 2.68 -16.25
N CYS A 77 14.52 2.74 -15.47
CA CYS A 77 14.08 3.96 -14.80
C CYS A 77 13.82 3.70 -13.31
N PRO A 78 13.97 4.71 -12.44
CA PRO A 78 13.69 4.58 -11.02
C PRO A 78 12.23 4.20 -10.75
N VAL A 79 12.04 3.31 -9.78
CA VAL A 79 10.71 2.84 -9.35
C VAL A 79 10.54 3.09 -7.86
N VAL A 80 9.41 3.71 -7.51
CA VAL A 80 8.99 3.90 -6.11
C VAL A 80 7.77 3.03 -5.84
N ASN A 81 7.93 2.10 -4.89
CA ASN A 81 6.82 1.29 -4.38
C ASN A 81 6.04 2.08 -3.32
N VAL A 82 4.73 2.13 -3.44
CA VAL A 82 3.83 2.74 -2.46
C VAL A 82 2.94 1.69 -1.78
N SER A 83 3.48 0.49 -1.57
CA SER A 83 2.79 -0.63 -0.91
C SER A 83 3.68 -1.30 0.12
N GLY A 84 3.24 -1.32 1.38
CA GLY A 84 3.93 -2.02 2.47
C GLY A 84 3.68 -3.54 2.55
N GLN A 85 3.33 -4.20 1.44
CA GLN A 85 3.03 -5.64 1.45
C GLN A 85 4.27 -6.54 1.42
N ILE A 86 5.41 -6.01 1.01
CA ILE A 86 6.68 -6.73 0.98
C ILE A 86 7.50 -6.29 2.20
N ALA A 87 7.81 -7.24 3.08
CA ALA A 87 8.48 -6.95 4.36
C ALA A 87 9.87 -6.31 4.20
N THR A 88 10.62 -6.76 3.19
CA THR A 88 11.98 -6.26 2.89
C THR A 88 12.08 -5.91 1.40
N PRO A 89 11.48 -4.81 0.95
CA PRO A 89 11.47 -4.45 -0.47
C PRO A 89 12.89 -4.13 -0.96
N SER A 90 13.17 -4.47 -2.22
CA SER A 90 14.40 -4.07 -2.93
C SER A 90 14.23 -2.73 -3.66
N LEU A 91 13.00 -2.36 -4.00
CA LEU A 91 12.67 -1.05 -4.56
C LEU A 91 12.56 0.01 -3.45
N SER A 92 12.79 1.26 -3.81
CA SER A 92 12.51 2.39 -2.91
C SER A 92 11.05 2.32 -2.44
N LEU A 93 10.83 2.41 -1.12
CA LEU A 93 9.51 2.29 -0.51
C LEU A 93 9.08 3.59 0.14
N ILE A 94 7.87 4.03 -0.16
CA ILE A 94 7.13 5.03 0.63
C ILE A 94 5.88 4.36 1.16
N ASN A 95 5.77 4.26 2.48
CA ASN A 95 4.64 3.61 3.13
C ASN A 95 4.28 4.31 4.45
N THR A 96 3.08 4.01 4.96
CA THR A 96 2.66 4.40 6.30
C THR A 96 3.46 3.62 7.34
N ASP A 97 3.85 4.26 8.43
CA ASP A 97 4.35 3.57 9.63
C ASP A 97 3.17 2.87 10.34
N ASP A 98 2.88 1.65 9.89
CA ASP A 98 1.75 0.87 10.36
C ASP A 98 1.88 0.50 11.85
N LEU A 99 3.10 0.33 12.36
CA LEU A 99 3.32 0.08 13.79
C LEU A 99 2.90 1.30 14.61
N ARG A 100 3.33 2.49 14.18
CA ARG A 100 2.99 3.74 14.84
C ARG A 100 1.49 4.05 14.76
N VAL A 101 0.84 3.74 13.63
CA VAL A 101 -0.62 3.85 13.49
C VAL A 101 -1.34 3.02 14.56
N GLY A 102 -0.90 1.78 14.79
CA GLY A 102 -1.48 0.93 15.84
C GLY A 102 -1.31 1.52 17.24
N GLN A 103 -0.12 2.03 17.55
CA GLN A 103 0.16 2.69 18.85
C GLN A 103 -0.73 3.93 19.04
N LEU A 104 -0.81 4.79 18.03
CA LEU A 104 -1.62 6.02 18.10
C LEU A 104 -3.11 5.71 18.27
N ALA A 105 -3.62 4.68 17.58
CA ALA A 105 -5.02 4.28 17.69
C ALA A 105 -5.38 3.86 19.13
N LEU A 106 -4.56 3.01 19.75
CA LEU A 106 -4.81 2.62 21.14
C LEU A 106 -4.63 3.79 22.10
N GLY A 107 -3.55 4.57 21.96
CA GLY A 107 -3.31 5.74 22.80
C GLY A 107 -4.47 6.73 22.76
N HIS A 108 -5.06 6.94 21.59
CA HIS A 108 -6.24 7.80 21.43
C HIS A 108 -7.46 7.25 22.19
N LEU A 109 -7.77 5.97 22.03
CA LEU A 109 -8.90 5.34 22.73
C LEU A 109 -8.68 5.33 24.24
N HIS A 110 -7.48 4.99 24.69
CA HIS A 110 -7.12 4.98 26.10
C HIS A 110 -7.21 6.38 26.72
N GLY A 111 -6.74 7.42 26.01
CA GLY A 111 -6.84 8.81 26.44
C GLY A 111 -8.28 9.32 26.57
N ARG A 112 -9.24 8.67 25.89
CA ARG A 112 -10.69 8.94 26.03
C ARG A 112 -11.35 8.15 27.17
N GLY A 113 -10.57 7.41 27.96
CA GLY A 113 -11.08 6.69 29.14
C GLY A 113 -11.48 5.24 28.87
N TYR A 114 -11.43 4.73 27.63
CA TYR A 114 -11.69 3.32 27.36
C TYR A 114 -10.63 2.43 28.01
N ARG A 115 -11.03 1.23 28.45
CA ARG A 115 -10.14 0.27 29.15
C ARG A 115 -10.15 -1.13 28.52
N HIS A 116 -11.18 -1.44 27.74
CA HIS A 116 -11.33 -2.72 27.03
C HIS A 116 -11.28 -2.46 25.54
N PHE A 117 -10.43 -3.20 24.81
CA PHE A 117 -10.19 -2.99 23.39
C PHE A 117 -10.24 -4.30 22.64
N ALA A 118 -10.73 -4.24 21.42
CA ALA A 118 -10.63 -5.32 20.45
C ALA A 118 -9.97 -4.81 19.18
N TYR A 119 -9.15 -5.65 18.55
CA TYR A 119 -8.56 -5.37 17.25
C TYR A 119 -9.14 -6.33 16.21
N CYS A 120 -9.75 -5.77 15.18
CA CYS A 120 -10.22 -6.53 14.01
C CYS A 120 -9.33 -6.18 12.82
N GLY A 121 -8.71 -7.18 12.21
CA GLY A 121 -7.79 -6.96 11.10
C GLY A 121 -7.56 -8.19 10.25
N ASN A 122 -6.92 -7.96 9.08
CA ASN A 122 -6.56 -9.03 8.16
C ASN A 122 -5.16 -9.57 8.51
N ASN A 123 -5.09 -10.83 8.92
CA ASN A 123 -3.85 -11.51 9.31
C ASN A 123 -2.95 -11.91 8.12
N THR A 124 -3.40 -11.74 6.88
CA THR A 124 -2.58 -11.96 5.68
C THR A 124 -1.97 -10.66 5.13
N HIS A 125 -2.36 -9.52 5.66
CA HIS A 125 -1.86 -8.21 5.25
C HIS A 125 -0.81 -7.69 6.21
N LEU A 126 0.42 -7.47 5.72
CA LEU A 126 1.55 -7.02 6.55
C LEU A 126 1.22 -5.74 7.34
N GLY A 127 0.62 -4.73 6.69
CA GLY A 127 0.23 -3.50 7.36
C GLY A 127 -0.77 -3.73 8.50
N SER A 128 -1.74 -4.65 8.33
CA SER A 128 -2.69 -5.01 9.41
C SER A 128 -1.98 -5.72 10.57
N ILE A 129 -1.04 -6.61 10.27
CA ILE A 129 -0.22 -7.30 11.29
C ILE A 129 0.63 -6.30 12.08
N LEU A 130 1.26 -5.35 11.40
CA LEU A 130 2.08 -4.32 12.04
C LEU A 130 1.23 -3.38 12.90
N ARG A 131 0.05 -2.96 12.42
CA ARG A 131 -0.89 -2.17 13.23
C ARG A 131 -1.33 -2.92 14.48
N TYR A 132 -1.65 -4.22 14.36
CA TYR A 132 -1.97 -5.04 15.52
C TYR A 132 -0.81 -5.10 16.52
N ARG A 133 0.43 -5.30 16.03
CA ARG A 133 1.62 -5.32 16.91
C ARG A 133 1.79 -3.98 17.63
N GLY A 134 1.67 -2.87 16.94
CA GLY A 134 1.73 -1.53 17.53
C GLY A 134 0.62 -1.29 18.54
N PHE A 135 -0.62 -1.67 18.20
CA PHE A 135 -1.77 -1.58 19.08
C PHE A 135 -1.56 -2.39 20.37
N ARG A 136 -1.12 -3.65 20.23
CA ARG A 136 -0.83 -4.52 21.37
C ARG A 136 0.33 -4.02 22.23
N ALA A 137 1.40 -3.49 21.62
CA ALA A 137 2.55 -2.97 22.35
C ALA A 137 2.18 -1.78 23.25
N GLU A 138 1.26 -0.93 22.80
CA GLU A 138 0.75 0.21 23.58
C GLU A 138 -0.21 -0.21 24.69
N ALA A 139 -0.84 -1.39 24.58
CA ALA A 139 -1.85 -1.88 25.52
C ALA A 139 -1.32 -2.07 26.93
N ARG A 140 0.01 -2.22 27.13
CA ARG A 140 0.65 -2.48 28.42
C ARG A 140 -0.19 -3.42 29.34
N SER A 141 0.31 -3.94 30.40
CA SER A 141 -0.20 -5.07 31.22
C SER A 141 -1.64 -4.95 31.83
N ARG A 142 -2.39 -3.89 31.53
CA ARG A 142 -3.72 -3.62 32.11
C ARG A 142 -4.87 -3.59 31.08
N VAL A 143 -4.62 -3.99 29.85
CA VAL A 143 -5.58 -3.86 28.77
C VAL A 143 -5.76 -5.19 28.07
N VAL A 144 -7.01 -5.65 27.96
CA VAL A 144 -7.35 -6.83 27.15
C VAL A 144 -7.42 -6.43 25.69
N VAL A 145 -6.56 -7.01 24.87
CA VAL A 145 -6.59 -6.88 23.43
C VAL A 145 -6.92 -8.22 22.81
N THR A 146 -8.06 -8.31 22.16
CA THR A 146 -8.49 -9.50 21.44
C THR A 146 -8.33 -9.26 19.93
N ALA A 147 -7.54 -10.09 19.25
CA ALA A 147 -7.51 -10.12 17.81
C ALA A 147 -8.68 -10.98 17.31
N ILE A 148 -9.51 -10.42 16.45
CA ILE A 148 -10.62 -11.14 15.83
C ILE A 148 -10.09 -11.78 14.54
N PRO A 149 -10.06 -13.12 14.44
CA PRO A 149 -9.63 -13.81 13.24
C PRO A 149 -10.57 -13.53 12.06
N ARG A 150 -10.02 -13.48 10.85
CA ARG A 150 -10.77 -13.18 9.62
C ARG A 150 -11.99 -14.09 9.38
N HIS A 151 -11.92 -15.35 9.78
CA HIS A 151 -13.01 -16.32 9.57
C HIS A 151 -14.28 -16.04 10.39
N ILE A 152 -14.21 -15.16 11.40
CA ILE A 152 -15.37 -14.74 12.20
C ILE A 152 -16.08 -13.55 11.54
N LEU A 153 -15.39 -12.81 10.64
CA LEU A 153 -16.02 -11.75 9.89
C LEU A 153 -16.89 -12.36 8.77
N PRO A 154 -18.10 -11.84 8.54
CA PRO A 154 -18.86 -12.22 7.36
C PRO A 154 -17.93 -12.14 6.14
N GLN A 155 -17.95 -13.17 5.30
CA GLN A 155 -17.17 -13.15 4.05
C GLN A 155 -17.73 -12.01 3.19
N GLY A 156 -17.17 -10.82 3.42
CA GLY A 156 -17.50 -9.62 2.66
C GLY A 156 -16.85 -9.71 1.31
N ASP A 157 -17.67 -9.55 0.32
CA ASP A 157 -17.32 -9.17 -1.03
C ASP A 157 -16.38 -10.13 -1.77
N GLN A 158 -17.01 -11.11 -2.46
CA GLN A 158 -16.33 -11.94 -3.47
C GLN A 158 -15.74 -11.11 -4.65
N ASN A 159 -16.04 -9.81 -4.72
CA ASN A 159 -15.49 -8.84 -5.65
C ASN A 159 -14.28 -8.09 -5.11
N SER A 160 -13.65 -8.53 -4.02
CA SER A 160 -12.37 -7.95 -3.62
C SER A 160 -11.37 -8.14 -4.76
N PRO A 161 -10.76 -7.07 -5.29
CA PRO A 161 -9.77 -7.18 -6.38
C PRO A 161 -8.45 -7.84 -5.92
N TYR A 162 -8.42 -8.35 -4.70
CA TYR A 162 -7.29 -9.06 -4.12
C TYR A 162 -7.63 -10.55 -4.05
N PRO A 163 -7.12 -11.39 -4.97
CA PRO A 163 -7.29 -12.83 -4.90
C PRO A 163 -6.73 -13.33 -3.58
N ASP A 164 -7.50 -14.19 -2.94
CA ASP A 164 -7.15 -14.85 -1.69
C ASP A 164 -5.81 -15.58 -1.86
N ALA A 165 -4.76 -15.13 -1.20
CA ALA A 165 -3.42 -15.73 -1.24
C ALA A 165 -3.39 -17.16 -0.65
N THR A 166 -4.54 -17.69 -0.22
CA THR A 166 -4.70 -19.03 0.35
C THR A 166 -5.11 -20.10 -0.66
N ARG A 167 -5.39 -19.79 -1.94
CA ARG A 167 -5.64 -20.76 -3.00
C ARG A 167 -4.37 -21.17 -3.75
N GLY A 168 -3.37 -21.62 -3.02
CA GLY A 168 -2.12 -22.13 -3.57
C GLY A 168 -1.45 -23.10 -2.59
N ARG A 169 -2.10 -24.23 -2.35
CA ARG A 169 -1.49 -25.51 -1.94
C ARG A 169 -2.11 -26.62 -2.73
#